data_a0ef29e926c2c8fddf9b521e03248d05
#
_entry.id   a0ef29e926c2c8fddf9b521e03248d05
#
_cell.length_a   1.000
_cell.length_b   1.000
_cell.length_c   1.000
_cell.angle_alpha   90.00
_cell.angle_beta   90.00
_cell.angle_gamma   90.00
#
_symmetry.space_group_name_H-M   'P 1'
#
loop_
_entity.id
_entity.type
_entity.pdbx_description
1 polymer ?
#
loop_
_entity_poly.entity_id
_entity_poly.type
_entity_poly.pdbx_seq_one_letter_code
_entity_poly.pdbx_strand_id
1 'polypeptide(L)'
;MSRVLLIDDDQHLLMALPAVFARSPCVITVDTASSAEQALRLIQATQYDTIVSDFSMPGLNGIEFLKECKAARPDIPIILLTGYGTLELEEKAFEEGAYALIQKPIDADDFLSVVTRAIIRRELRQAGLSDPMSPISIDAHTIRMESKRLSSRLRDIDERLRRQIKDADKDRSN
;
A
#
# COMPACT_ATOMS: atom_id res chain seq x y z
N MET A 1 -3.86 7.67 -11.79
CA MET A 1 -4.94 7.61 -10.76
C MET A 1 -4.95 6.20 -10.26
N SER A 2 -4.62 6.00 -9.01
CA SER A 2 -4.43 4.66 -8.45
C SER A 2 -5.68 4.20 -7.69
N ARG A 3 -5.93 2.89 -7.67
CA ARG A 3 -7.12 2.30 -7.05
C ARG A 3 -6.74 1.24 -6.03
N VAL A 4 -7.25 1.39 -4.81
CA VAL A 4 -6.97 0.53 -3.66
C VAL A 4 -8.25 -0.18 -3.23
N LEU A 5 -8.17 -1.47 -2.92
CA LEU A 5 -9.24 -2.22 -2.29
C LEU A 5 -8.88 -2.44 -0.81
N LEU A 6 -9.73 -1.97 0.10
CA LEU A 6 -9.64 -2.24 1.53
C LEU A 6 -10.65 -3.32 1.92
N ILE A 7 -10.20 -4.32 2.67
CA ILE A 7 -11.01 -5.45 3.06
C ILE A 7 -10.86 -5.67 4.57
N ASP A 8 -11.95 -5.56 5.29
CA ASP A 8 -11.99 -5.77 6.74
C ASP A 8 -13.46 -5.99 7.14
N ASP A 9 -13.76 -6.85 8.10
CA ASP A 9 -15.10 -7.03 8.64
C ASP A 9 -15.47 -5.92 9.64
N ASP A 10 -14.49 -5.17 10.14
CA ASP A 10 -14.73 -3.98 10.96
C ASP A 10 -15.11 -2.77 10.08
N GLN A 11 -16.39 -2.45 10.07
CA GLN A 11 -16.92 -1.31 9.33
C GLN A 11 -16.35 0.04 9.81
N HIS A 12 -15.98 0.18 11.09
CA HIS A 12 -15.37 1.42 11.58
C HIS A 12 -14.00 1.65 10.94
N LEU A 13 -13.24 0.58 10.76
CA LEU A 13 -11.95 0.63 10.10
C LEU A 13 -12.10 0.96 8.61
N LEU A 14 -13.07 0.33 7.93
CA LEU A 14 -13.40 0.63 6.53
C LEU A 14 -13.87 2.07 6.31
N MET A 15 -14.50 2.70 7.31
CA MET A 15 -14.90 4.11 7.25
C MET A 15 -13.74 5.07 7.57
N ALA A 16 -12.83 4.68 8.45
CA ALA A 16 -11.74 5.54 8.92
C ALA A 16 -10.53 5.55 7.97
N LEU A 17 -10.09 4.39 7.48
CA LEU A 17 -8.89 4.26 6.66
C LEU A 17 -8.93 5.05 5.33
N PRO A 18 -10.05 5.16 4.60
CA PRO A 18 -10.10 5.98 3.39
C PRO A 18 -9.70 7.44 3.61
N ALA A 19 -9.96 8.00 4.79
CA ALA A 19 -9.56 9.37 5.13
C ALA A 19 -8.03 9.56 5.18
N VAL A 20 -7.26 8.51 5.43
CA VAL A 20 -5.79 8.53 5.43
C VAL A 20 -5.26 8.85 4.03
N PHE A 21 -5.93 8.35 2.98
CA PHE A 21 -5.51 8.57 1.60
C PHE A 21 -5.72 10.01 1.11
N ALA A 22 -6.57 10.80 1.79
CA ALA A 22 -6.69 12.23 1.51
C ALA A 22 -5.38 13.01 1.78
N ARG A 23 -4.47 12.43 2.56
CA ARG A 23 -3.12 12.98 2.84
C ARG A 23 -2.09 12.58 1.80
N SER A 24 -2.44 11.69 0.86
CA SER A 24 -1.54 11.26 -0.22
C SER A 24 -1.30 12.39 -1.23
N PRO A 25 -0.07 12.56 -1.73
CA PRO A 25 0.20 13.47 -2.84
C PRO A 25 -0.42 12.99 -4.16
N CYS A 26 -0.79 11.71 -4.25
CA CYS A 26 -1.41 11.10 -5.40
C CYS A 26 -2.92 10.93 -5.19
N VAL A 27 -3.69 11.05 -6.29
CA VAL A 27 -5.13 10.76 -6.26
C VAL A 27 -5.33 9.24 -6.17
N ILE A 28 -5.83 8.78 -5.03
CA ILE A 28 -6.11 7.37 -4.75
C ILE A 28 -7.62 7.20 -4.59
N THR A 29 -8.20 6.33 -5.40
CA THR A 29 -9.60 5.89 -5.24
C THR A 29 -9.61 4.66 -4.35
N VAL A 30 -10.51 4.61 -3.37
CA VAL A 30 -10.61 3.52 -2.42
C VAL A 30 -11.97 2.87 -2.56
N ASP A 31 -11.98 1.57 -2.85
CA ASP A 31 -13.16 0.72 -2.72
C ASP A 31 -13.03 -0.11 -1.42
N THR A 32 -14.14 -0.50 -0.85
CA THR A 32 -14.18 -1.28 0.38
C THR A 32 -14.97 -2.56 0.22
N ALA A 33 -14.56 -3.60 0.93
CA ALA A 33 -15.28 -4.86 1.03
C ALA A 33 -15.31 -5.33 2.49
N SER A 34 -16.45 -5.82 2.95
CA SER A 34 -16.63 -6.32 4.31
C SER A 34 -16.49 -7.84 4.43
N SER A 35 -16.16 -8.53 3.35
CA SER A 35 -15.89 -9.96 3.33
C SER A 35 -14.96 -10.36 2.18
N ALA A 36 -14.34 -11.51 2.31
CA ALA A 36 -13.49 -12.09 1.28
C ALA A 36 -14.26 -12.36 -0.02
N GLU A 37 -15.50 -12.86 0.06
CA GLU A 37 -16.32 -13.14 -1.12
C GLU A 37 -16.67 -11.86 -1.87
N GLN A 38 -17.00 -10.78 -1.15
CA GLN A 38 -17.24 -9.48 -1.76
C GLN A 38 -15.98 -8.96 -2.45
N ALA A 39 -14.84 -9.09 -1.79
CA ALA A 39 -13.54 -8.69 -2.33
C ALA A 39 -13.19 -9.44 -3.60
N LEU A 40 -13.35 -10.76 -3.64
CA LEU A 40 -13.06 -11.58 -4.81
C LEU A 40 -13.94 -11.19 -6.01
N ARG A 41 -15.22 -10.88 -5.79
CA ARG A 41 -16.10 -10.36 -6.86
C ARG A 41 -15.60 -9.02 -7.40
N LEU A 42 -15.15 -8.11 -6.53
CA LEU A 42 -14.61 -6.81 -6.93
C LEU A 42 -13.29 -6.96 -7.71
N ILE A 43 -12.40 -7.86 -7.29
CA ILE A 43 -11.12 -8.14 -7.95
C ILE A 43 -11.32 -8.73 -9.35
N GLN A 44 -12.38 -9.50 -9.57
CA GLN A 44 -12.73 -10.02 -10.89
C GLN A 44 -13.27 -8.93 -11.83
N ALA A 45 -14.07 -8.00 -11.29
CA ALA A 45 -14.74 -6.95 -12.06
C ALA A 45 -13.90 -5.69 -12.27
N THR A 46 -12.92 -5.43 -11.39
CA THR A 46 -12.19 -4.16 -11.32
C THR A 46 -10.69 -4.41 -11.18
N GLN A 47 -9.89 -3.55 -11.79
CA GLN A 47 -8.43 -3.56 -11.59
C GLN A 47 -8.05 -2.69 -10.40
N TYR A 48 -7.25 -3.24 -9.51
CA TYR A 48 -6.70 -2.55 -8.34
C TYR A 48 -5.18 -2.48 -8.44
N ASP A 49 -4.60 -1.41 -7.93
CA ASP A 49 -3.15 -1.21 -7.88
C ASP A 49 -2.53 -1.83 -6.62
N THR A 50 -3.32 -1.94 -5.56
CA THR A 50 -2.96 -2.72 -4.37
C THR A 50 -4.22 -3.15 -3.63
N ILE A 51 -4.09 -4.20 -2.85
CA ILE A 51 -5.14 -4.73 -1.98
C ILE A 51 -4.61 -4.69 -0.56
N VAL A 52 -5.43 -4.21 0.37
CA VAL A 52 -5.19 -4.25 1.82
C VAL A 52 -6.29 -5.09 2.44
N SER A 53 -5.91 -6.16 3.12
CA SER A 53 -6.87 -7.11 3.70
C SER A 53 -6.58 -7.36 5.16
N ASP A 54 -7.62 -7.37 5.98
CA ASP A 54 -7.48 -7.96 7.31
C ASP A 54 -7.12 -9.44 7.20
N PHE A 55 -6.31 -9.89 8.15
CA PHE A 55 -5.90 -11.28 8.25
C PHE A 55 -6.99 -12.16 8.85
N SER A 56 -7.76 -11.65 9.80
CA SER A 56 -8.70 -12.40 10.64
C SER A 56 -10.14 -12.08 10.28
N MET A 57 -10.58 -12.49 9.09
CA MET A 57 -11.96 -12.32 8.66
C MET A 57 -12.79 -13.60 8.86
N PRO A 58 -14.10 -13.51 9.13
CA PRO A 58 -14.99 -14.67 9.12
C PRO A 58 -15.00 -15.37 7.75
N GLY A 59 -14.93 -16.69 7.77
CA GLY A 59 -15.00 -17.54 6.57
C GLY A 59 -13.65 -17.88 5.99
N LEU A 60 -12.98 -16.96 5.32
CA LEU A 60 -11.65 -17.16 4.71
C LEU A 60 -10.59 -16.45 5.56
N ASN A 61 -9.55 -17.17 5.96
CA ASN A 61 -8.43 -16.52 6.62
C ASN A 61 -7.54 -15.77 5.62
N GLY A 62 -6.73 -14.81 6.11
CA GLY A 62 -5.93 -13.93 5.26
C GLY A 62 -4.95 -14.66 4.34
N ILE A 63 -4.42 -15.84 4.73
CA ILE A 63 -3.53 -16.64 3.87
C ILE A 63 -4.32 -17.31 2.73
N GLU A 64 -5.48 -17.86 3.02
CA GLU A 64 -6.35 -18.45 1.98
C GLU A 64 -6.81 -17.40 0.99
N PHE A 65 -7.25 -16.25 1.49
CA PHE A 65 -7.61 -15.11 0.66
C PHE A 65 -6.43 -14.64 -0.22
N LEU A 66 -5.22 -14.55 0.36
CA LEU A 66 -3.99 -14.19 -0.36
C LEU A 66 -3.74 -15.16 -1.53
N LYS A 67 -3.86 -16.47 -1.29
CA LYS A 67 -3.69 -17.49 -2.33
C LYS A 67 -4.68 -17.34 -3.48
N GLU A 68 -5.96 -17.17 -3.16
CA GLU A 68 -7.00 -16.97 -4.17
C GLU A 68 -6.78 -15.70 -4.98
N CYS A 69 -6.42 -14.60 -4.31
CA CYS A 69 -6.08 -13.36 -4.98
C CYS A 69 -4.86 -13.51 -5.90
N LYS A 70 -3.81 -14.19 -5.44
CA LYS A 70 -2.60 -14.42 -6.24
C LYS A 70 -2.83 -15.34 -7.42
N ALA A 71 -3.71 -16.32 -7.28
CA ALA A 71 -4.12 -17.16 -8.39
C ALA A 71 -4.88 -16.37 -9.48
N ALA A 72 -5.75 -15.44 -9.06
CA ALA A 72 -6.52 -14.59 -9.98
C ALA A 72 -5.69 -13.43 -10.56
N ARG A 73 -4.86 -12.82 -9.76
CA ARG A 73 -4.09 -11.58 -10.06
C ARG A 73 -2.69 -11.64 -9.43
N PRO A 74 -1.74 -12.34 -10.01
CA PRO A 74 -0.41 -12.56 -9.43
C PRO A 74 0.42 -11.27 -9.31
N ASP A 75 0.12 -10.26 -10.14
CA ASP A 75 0.83 -8.99 -10.22
C ASP A 75 0.42 -7.96 -9.15
N ILE A 76 -0.76 -8.14 -8.52
CA ILE A 76 -1.26 -7.16 -7.54
C ILE A 76 -0.53 -7.33 -6.20
N PRO A 77 0.09 -6.26 -5.65
CA PRO A 77 0.61 -6.30 -4.29
C PRO A 77 -0.53 -6.44 -3.28
N ILE A 78 -0.38 -7.34 -2.32
CA ILE A 78 -1.34 -7.59 -1.25
C ILE A 78 -0.67 -7.31 0.08
N ILE A 79 -1.26 -6.41 0.85
CA ILE A 79 -0.85 -6.03 2.19
C ILE A 79 -1.83 -6.66 3.18
N LEU A 80 -1.31 -7.37 4.19
CA LEU A 80 -2.13 -7.96 5.23
C LEU A 80 -2.07 -7.13 6.50
N LEU A 81 -3.22 -6.91 7.14
CA LEU A 81 -3.35 -6.29 8.45
C LEU A 81 -3.56 -7.38 9.48
N THR A 82 -2.86 -7.36 10.61
CA THR A 82 -2.99 -8.38 11.65
C THR A 82 -3.00 -7.78 13.04
N GLY A 83 -3.87 -8.31 13.90
CA GLY A 83 -3.86 -7.96 15.34
C GLY A 83 -2.78 -8.71 16.13
N TYR A 84 -2.30 -9.85 15.62
CA TYR A 84 -1.29 -10.69 16.24
C TYR A 84 -0.32 -11.19 15.18
N GLY A 85 0.83 -10.52 15.05
CA GLY A 85 1.94 -10.99 14.21
C GLY A 85 2.83 -11.94 15.02
N THR A 86 2.86 -13.23 14.64
CA THR A 86 3.94 -14.14 15.05
C THR A 86 4.92 -14.22 13.89
N LEU A 87 6.18 -14.51 14.18
CA LEU A 87 7.20 -14.69 13.16
C LEU A 87 6.80 -15.75 12.13
N GLU A 88 6.20 -16.85 12.58
CA GLU A 88 5.71 -17.93 11.72
C GLU A 88 4.59 -17.48 10.77
N LEU A 89 3.71 -16.57 11.23
CA LEU A 89 2.66 -16.00 10.41
C LEU A 89 3.23 -15.08 9.33
N GLU A 90 4.22 -14.28 9.70
CA GLU A 90 4.91 -13.38 8.77
C GLU A 90 5.63 -14.17 7.68
N GLU A 91 6.43 -15.17 8.06
CA GLU A 91 7.13 -16.06 7.14
C GLU A 91 6.15 -16.70 6.15
N LYS A 92 5.07 -17.30 6.66
CA LYS A 92 4.05 -17.93 5.83
C LYS A 92 3.35 -16.94 4.88
N ALA A 93 3.04 -15.73 5.35
CA ALA A 93 2.42 -14.71 4.52
C ALA A 93 3.35 -14.30 3.35
N PHE A 94 4.64 -14.12 3.61
CA PHE A 94 5.62 -13.79 2.58
C PHE A 94 5.88 -14.95 1.60
N GLU A 95 5.93 -16.19 2.07
CA GLU A 95 6.03 -17.39 1.22
C GLU A 95 4.87 -17.48 0.23
N GLU A 96 3.66 -17.12 0.68
CA GLU A 96 2.45 -17.10 -0.17
C GLU A 96 2.33 -15.82 -1.02
N GLY A 97 3.31 -14.93 -0.95
CA GLY A 97 3.42 -13.78 -1.83
C GLY A 97 2.78 -12.50 -1.31
N ALA A 98 2.58 -12.34 0.00
CA ALA A 98 2.23 -11.06 0.58
C ALA A 98 3.32 -10.02 0.25
N TYR A 99 2.89 -8.80 -0.02
CA TYR A 99 3.80 -7.68 -0.22
C TYR A 99 4.33 -7.14 1.10
N ALA A 100 3.45 -7.00 2.08
CA ALA A 100 3.77 -6.54 3.42
C ALA A 100 2.75 -7.08 4.43
N LEU A 101 3.14 -7.09 5.69
CA LEU A 101 2.28 -7.35 6.82
C LEU A 101 2.38 -6.15 7.77
N ILE A 102 1.22 -5.59 8.17
CA ILE A 102 1.13 -4.44 9.07
C ILE A 102 0.41 -4.88 10.33
N GLN A 103 1.05 -4.67 11.47
CA GLN A 103 0.44 -4.98 12.76
C GLN A 103 -0.51 -3.87 13.21
N LYS A 104 -1.69 -4.25 13.69
CA LYS A 104 -2.62 -3.33 14.37
C LYS A 104 -2.11 -3.05 15.80
N PRO A 105 -2.21 -1.82 16.35
CA PRO A 105 -2.91 -0.65 15.79
C PRO A 105 -2.12 0.00 14.65
N ILE A 106 -2.86 0.45 13.62
CA ILE A 106 -2.29 0.99 12.40
C ILE A 106 -1.88 2.46 12.61
N ASP A 107 -0.60 2.77 12.40
CA ASP A 107 -0.15 4.14 12.25
C ASP A 107 -0.49 4.66 10.85
N ALA A 108 -1.14 5.82 10.75
CA ALA A 108 -1.64 6.35 9.49
C ALA A 108 -0.52 6.69 8.49
N ASP A 109 0.61 7.20 8.95
CA ASP A 109 1.72 7.59 8.09
C ASP A 109 2.50 6.37 7.60
N ASP A 110 2.72 5.39 8.47
CA ASP A 110 3.34 4.11 8.12
C ASP A 110 2.47 3.36 7.12
N PHE A 111 1.16 3.30 7.35
CA PHE A 111 0.19 2.67 6.45
C PHE A 111 0.22 3.30 5.06
N LEU A 112 0.09 4.64 4.98
CA LEU A 112 0.11 5.36 3.71
C LEU A 112 1.43 5.15 2.95
N SER A 113 2.54 5.11 3.66
CA SER A 113 3.86 4.85 3.09
C SER A 113 3.93 3.47 2.45
N VAL A 114 3.48 2.42 3.15
CA VAL A 114 3.49 1.04 2.64
C VAL A 114 2.59 0.90 1.42
N VAL A 115 1.37 1.44 1.47
CA VAL A 115 0.43 1.38 0.34
C VAL A 115 0.96 2.12 -0.88
N THR A 116 1.52 3.31 -0.69
CA THR A 116 2.09 4.10 -1.80
C THR A 116 3.25 3.35 -2.47
N ARG A 117 4.11 2.71 -1.70
CA ARG A 117 5.22 1.89 -2.23
C ARG A 117 4.71 0.68 -2.99
N ALA A 118 3.65 0.03 -2.52
CA ALA A 118 3.02 -1.08 -3.22
C ALA A 118 2.47 -0.67 -4.59
N ILE A 119 1.82 0.50 -4.67
CA ILE A 119 1.33 1.08 -5.92
C ILE A 119 2.49 1.34 -6.88
N ILE A 120 3.52 2.06 -6.44
CA ILE A 120 4.70 2.38 -7.27
C ILE A 120 5.37 1.10 -7.78
N ARG A 121 5.53 0.09 -6.94
CA ARG A 121 6.09 -1.21 -7.35
C ARG A 121 5.31 -1.84 -8.49
N ARG A 122 3.98 -1.82 -8.41
CA ARG A 122 3.14 -2.37 -9.47
C ARG A 122 3.30 -1.57 -10.76
N GLU A 123 3.28 -0.25 -10.69
CA GLU A 123 3.49 0.62 -11.85
C GLU A 123 4.84 0.35 -12.54
N LEU A 124 5.92 0.23 -11.77
CA LEU A 124 7.25 -0.11 -12.29
C LEU A 124 7.26 -1.47 -13.00
N ARG A 125 6.64 -2.50 -12.41
CA ARG A 125 6.54 -3.82 -13.03
C ARG A 125 5.74 -3.79 -14.34
N GLN A 126 4.64 -3.06 -14.39
CA GLN A 126 3.85 -2.89 -15.61
C GLN A 126 4.61 -2.15 -16.71
N ALA A 127 5.48 -1.22 -16.33
CA ALA A 127 6.39 -0.52 -17.24
C ALA A 127 7.61 -1.35 -17.67
N GLY A 128 7.76 -2.59 -17.19
CA GLY A 128 8.93 -3.45 -17.47
C GLY A 128 10.22 -2.97 -16.79
N LEU A 129 10.10 -2.11 -15.78
CA LEU A 129 11.24 -1.58 -15.03
C LEU A 129 11.53 -2.48 -13.83
N SER A 130 12.83 -2.64 -13.53
CA SER A 130 13.26 -3.40 -12.35
C SER A 130 12.81 -2.69 -11.08
N ASP A 131 12.28 -3.46 -10.13
CA ASP A 131 11.95 -2.98 -8.80
C ASP A 131 13.27 -2.74 -8.01
N PRO A 132 13.59 -1.50 -7.66
CA PRO A 132 14.80 -1.21 -6.90
C PRO A 132 14.73 -1.68 -5.44
N MET A 133 13.56 -2.18 -5.02
CA MET A 133 13.30 -2.59 -3.63
C MET A 133 12.73 -4.01 -3.61
N SER A 134 13.61 -4.98 -3.33
CA SER A 134 13.21 -6.35 -2.98
C SER A 134 12.21 -6.38 -1.82
N PRO A 135 11.34 -7.42 -1.70
CA PRO A 135 10.48 -7.55 -0.54
C PRO A 135 11.33 -7.53 0.73
N ILE A 136 11.17 -6.48 1.49
CA ILE A 136 11.86 -6.31 2.78
C ILE A 136 10.91 -6.85 3.83
N SER A 137 11.38 -7.82 4.62
CA SER A 137 10.81 -8.08 5.94
C SER A 137 10.90 -6.77 6.72
N ILE A 138 9.78 -6.10 6.89
CA ILE A 138 9.75 -4.74 7.42
C ILE A 138 9.26 -4.83 8.86
N ASP A 139 10.20 -4.88 9.78
CA ASP A 139 9.99 -4.45 11.15
C ASP A 139 9.50 -2.99 11.14
N ALA A 140 8.40 -2.69 11.86
CA ALA A 140 7.78 -1.37 11.94
C ALA A 140 8.79 -0.24 12.26
N HIS A 141 9.89 -0.57 12.92
CA HIS A 141 10.99 0.36 13.21
C HIS A 141 11.78 0.75 11.96
N THR A 142 12.03 -0.19 11.06
CA THR A 142 12.77 0.03 9.81
C THR A 142 11.94 0.86 8.82
N ILE A 143 10.61 0.62 8.75
CA ILE A 143 9.68 1.45 7.96
C ILE A 143 9.72 2.91 8.42
N ARG A 144 9.67 3.14 9.73
CA ARG A 144 9.64 4.48 10.32
C ARG A 144 10.91 5.28 10.01
N MET A 145 12.06 4.61 9.99
CA MET A 145 13.33 5.27 9.67
C MET A 145 13.48 5.56 8.18
N GLU A 146 13.05 4.65 7.30
CA GLU A 146 13.12 4.86 5.85
C GLU A 146 12.04 5.83 5.36
N SER A 147 10.81 5.78 5.92
CA SER A 147 9.75 6.74 5.62
C SER A 147 10.18 8.18 5.95
N LYS A 148 10.82 8.40 7.10
CA LYS A 148 11.40 9.70 7.44
C LYS A 148 12.49 10.14 6.46
N ARG A 149 13.36 9.23 6.00
CA ARG A 149 14.40 9.53 5.01
C ARG A 149 13.82 9.88 3.64
N LEU A 150 12.78 9.14 3.20
CA LEU A 150 12.10 9.41 1.92
C LEU A 150 11.32 10.72 1.97
N SER A 151 10.61 11.00 3.06
CA SER A 151 9.88 12.26 3.26
C SER A 151 10.80 13.47 3.32
N SER A 152 12.02 13.32 3.87
CA SER A 152 13.05 14.34 3.83
C SER A 152 13.56 14.59 2.41
N ARG A 153 13.87 13.51 1.67
CA ARG A 153 14.34 13.60 0.27
C ARG A 153 13.30 14.20 -0.66
N LEU A 154 12.02 13.86 -0.48
CA LEU A 154 10.94 14.45 -1.28
C LEU A 154 10.79 15.95 -1.00
N ARG A 155 10.91 16.38 0.25
CA ARG A 155 10.92 17.80 0.60
C ARG A 155 12.09 18.55 -0.03
N ASP A 156 13.28 17.96 0.00
CA ASP A 156 14.48 18.56 -0.61
C ASP A 156 14.34 18.70 -2.14
N ILE A 157 13.70 17.72 -2.79
CA ILE A 157 13.42 17.77 -4.24
C ILE A 157 12.35 18.84 -4.53
N ASP A 158 11.29 18.93 -3.76
CA ASP A 158 10.24 19.94 -3.93
C ASP A 158 10.79 21.36 -3.73
N GLU A 159 11.64 21.56 -2.72
CA GLU A 159 12.31 22.83 -2.51
C GLU A 159 13.27 23.22 -3.66
N ARG A 160 14.00 22.25 -4.20
CA ARG A 160 14.88 22.49 -5.37
C ARG A 160 14.09 22.85 -6.62
N LEU A 161 12.99 22.14 -6.89
CA LEU A 161 12.09 22.45 -7.99
C LEU A 161 11.45 23.83 -7.85
N ARG A 162 11.01 24.20 -6.66
CA ARG A 162 10.46 25.55 -6.40
C ARG A 162 11.49 26.65 -6.60
N ARG A 163 12.75 26.43 -6.23
CA ARG A 163 13.85 27.39 -6.48
C ARG A 163 14.11 27.51 -7.98
N GLN A 164 14.20 26.41 -8.72
CA GLN A 164 14.41 26.44 -10.15
C GLN A 164 13.30 27.16 -10.92
N ILE A 165 12.03 26.93 -10.53
CA ILE A 165 10.88 27.63 -11.13
C ILE A 165 10.98 29.15 -10.85
N LYS A 166 11.33 29.53 -9.62
CA LYS A 166 11.43 30.94 -9.22
C LYS A 166 12.58 31.67 -9.92
N ASP A 167 13.68 30.97 -10.16
CA ASP A 167 14.83 31.52 -10.91
C ASP A 167 14.51 31.64 -12.41
N ALA A 168 13.79 30.69 -13.00
CA ALA A 168 13.34 30.74 -14.38
C ALA A 168 12.31 31.85 -14.65
N ASP A 169 11.43 32.15 -13.68
CA ASP A 169 10.47 33.27 -13.80
C ASP A 169 11.17 34.64 -13.67
N LYS A 170 12.28 34.71 -12.94
CA LYS A 170 13.05 35.94 -12.78
C LYS A 170 13.84 36.30 -14.04
N ASP A 171 14.34 35.29 -14.75
CA ASP A 171 15.04 35.47 -16.06
C ASP A 171 14.08 35.84 -17.22
N ARG A 172 12.78 35.57 -17.09
CA ARG A 172 11.76 35.96 -18.06
C ARG A 172 11.21 37.39 -17.87
N SER A 173 11.53 38.01 -16.72
CA SER A 173 11.01 39.35 -16.36
C SER A 173 12.07 40.45 -16.52
N ASN A 174 13.25 40.13 -17.05
CA ASN A 174 14.31 41.05 -17.44
C ASN A 174 14.54 41.01 -18.94
#